data_8c6bab15124f65468cc7f2b0ef994474
#
_entry.id   8c6bab15124f65468cc7f2b0ef994474
#
_cell.length_a   1.000
_cell.length_b   1.000
_cell.length_c   1.000
_cell.angle_alpha   90.00
_cell.angle_beta   90.00
_cell.angle_gamma   90.00
#
_symmetry.space_group_name_H-M   'P 1'
#
loop_
_entity.id
_entity.type
_entity.pdbx_description
1 polymer ?
#
loop_
_entity_poly.entity_id
_entity_poly.type
_entity_poly.pdbx_seq_one_letter_code
_entity_poly.pdbx_strand_id
1 'polypeptide(L)'
;MYDPKSTKATEFIDHQEILDSLAYAKENKDNTELIESLIERARDCKGLSHREAALLLECEDPRLIDKMYHVAKEIKQKFYGNRIVMFAPLYLSNYCINGCVYCPYHAKNKHIRRKKLTQEEIRQEVIALQDMGHKRLALETGEDPKNNPIEYVLESIKTIYSIKHKNGAIRRVNVNIAATTVENYRKLKDAGI
;
A
#
# COMPACT_ATOMS: atom_id res chain seq x y z
N MET A 1 16.56 -13.76 -17.64
CA MET A 1 16.97 -14.36 -16.35
C MET A 1 16.29 -13.55 -15.27
N TYR A 2 15.56 -14.20 -14.35
CA TYR A 2 14.84 -13.51 -13.26
C TYR A 2 15.83 -12.86 -12.28
N ASP A 3 15.73 -11.54 -12.11
CA ASP A 3 16.51 -10.77 -11.15
C ASP A 3 15.60 -9.88 -10.31
N PRO A 4 15.24 -10.29 -9.07
CA PRO A 4 14.34 -9.53 -8.21
C PRO A 4 14.92 -8.18 -7.74
N LYS A 5 16.19 -7.91 -8.00
CA LYS A 5 16.86 -6.64 -7.67
C LYS A 5 16.96 -5.69 -8.86
N SER A 6 16.59 -6.14 -10.05
CA SER A 6 16.60 -5.29 -11.25
C SER A 6 15.55 -4.18 -11.13
N THR A 7 15.79 -3.09 -11.83
CA THR A 7 14.84 -1.99 -12.03
C THR A 7 14.05 -2.13 -13.34
N LYS A 8 14.33 -3.15 -14.14
CA LYS A 8 13.63 -3.43 -15.38
C LYS A 8 12.56 -4.49 -15.17
N ALA A 9 11.31 -4.15 -15.45
CA ALA A 9 10.16 -5.03 -15.24
C ALA A 9 10.34 -6.41 -15.87
N THR A 10 10.88 -6.49 -17.08
CA THR A 10 11.13 -7.73 -17.82
C THR A 10 12.19 -8.66 -17.17
N GLU A 11 12.93 -8.17 -16.20
CA GLU A 11 13.94 -8.95 -15.49
C GLU A 11 13.45 -9.46 -14.13
N PHE A 12 12.41 -8.85 -13.53
CA PHE A 12 11.84 -9.28 -12.24
C PHE A 12 10.36 -9.68 -12.32
N ILE A 13 9.68 -9.48 -13.45
CA ILE A 13 8.35 -10.02 -13.71
C ILE A 13 8.48 -11.10 -14.77
N ASP A 14 8.35 -12.35 -14.34
CA ASP A 14 8.32 -13.50 -15.26
C ASP A 14 6.86 -13.87 -15.52
N HIS A 15 6.37 -13.49 -16.71
CA HIS A 15 4.99 -13.74 -17.12
C HIS A 15 4.69 -15.24 -17.22
N GLN A 16 5.65 -16.04 -17.68
CA GLN A 16 5.45 -17.47 -17.80
C GLN A 16 5.34 -18.14 -16.43
N GLU A 17 6.18 -17.75 -15.46
CA GLU A 17 6.08 -18.24 -14.09
C GLU A 17 4.71 -17.92 -13.46
N ILE A 18 4.13 -16.76 -13.77
CA ILE A 18 2.78 -16.42 -13.31
C ILE A 18 1.75 -17.38 -13.91
N LEU A 19 1.79 -17.61 -15.23
CA LEU A 19 0.87 -18.53 -15.91
C LEU A 19 1.03 -19.96 -15.41
N ASP A 20 2.25 -20.42 -15.23
CA ASP A 20 2.55 -21.76 -14.72
C ASP A 20 2.07 -21.93 -13.26
N SER A 21 2.19 -20.90 -12.46
CA SER A 21 1.68 -20.89 -11.07
C SER A 21 0.16 -20.97 -11.03
N LEU A 22 -0.53 -20.26 -11.91
CA LEU A 22 -1.99 -20.30 -12.01
C LEU A 22 -2.48 -21.67 -12.55
N ALA A 23 -1.79 -22.24 -13.56
CA ALA A 23 -2.10 -23.57 -14.08
C ALA A 23 -1.92 -24.65 -13.00
N TYR A 24 -0.79 -24.62 -12.29
CA TYR A 24 -0.52 -25.52 -11.17
C TYR A 24 -1.60 -25.43 -10.08
N ALA A 25 -2.04 -24.22 -9.76
CA ALA A 25 -3.07 -24.01 -8.76
C ALA A 25 -4.39 -24.66 -9.16
N LYS A 26 -4.82 -24.51 -10.42
CA LYS A 26 -6.04 -25.15 -10.96
C LYS A 26 -5.95 -26.68 -10.96
N GLU A 27 -4.80 -27.23 -11.32
CA GLU A 27 -4.58 -28.69 -11.34
C GLU A 27 -4.60 -29.31 -9.93
N ASN A 28 -4.23 -28.52 -8.91
CA ASN A 28 -4.11 -29.00 -7.53
C ASN A 28 -5.19 -28.45 -6.58
N LYS A 29 -6.20 -27.74 -7.08
CA LYS A 29 -7.21 -27.08 -6.24
C LYS A 29 -7.98 -28.03 -5.31
N ASP A 30 -8.11 -29.30 -5.70
CA ASP A 30 -8.80 -30.33 -4.93
C ASP A 30 -7.83 -31.16 -4.05
N ASN A 31 -6.54 -30.85 -4.05
CA ASN A 31 -5.54 -31.52 -3.21
C ASN A 31 -5.58 -30.96 -1.79
N THR A 32 -6.52 -31.48 -1.00
CA THR A 32 -6.78 -30.99 0.36
C THR A 32 -5.58 -31.16 1.29
N GLU A 33 -4.82 -32.25 1.16
CA GLU A 33 -3.63 -32.52 2.00
C GLU A 33 -2.53 -31.50 1.74
N LEU A 34 -2.27 -31.18 0.46
CA LEU A 34 -1.29 -30.18 0.07
C LEU A 34 -1.71 -28.79 0.60
N ILE A 35 -2.96 -28.39 0.37
CA ILE A 35 -3.48 -27.09 0.81
C ILE A 35 -3.40 -26.98 2.34
N GLU A 36 -3.79 -28.04 3.04
CA GLU A 36 -3.71 -28.06 4.51
C GLU A 36 -2.27 -27.91 5.01
N SER A 37 -1.32 -28.59 4.39
CA SER A 37 0.11 -28.47 4.71
C SER A 37 0.64 -27.04 4.51
N LEU A 38 0.19 -26.34 3.46
CA LEU A 38 0.55 -24.94 3.20
C LEU A 38 -0.02 -23.99 4.25
N ILE A 39 -1.28 -24.20 4.67
CA ILE A 39 -1.92 -23.42 5.72
C ILE A 39 -1.14 -23.57 7.05
N GLU A 40 -0.77 -24.79 7.42
CA GLU A 40 0.03 -25.01 8.63
C GLU A 40 1.41 -24.36 8.55
N ARG A 41 2.09 -24.48 7.40
CA ARG A 41 3.39 -23.82 7.21
C ARG A 41 3.30 -22.29 7.25
N ALA A 42 2.18 -21.70 6.86
CA ALA A 42 1.97 -20.25 6.96
C ALA A 42 2.05 -19.74 8.40
N ARG A 43 1.77 -20.60 9.41
CA ARG A 43 1.93 -20.26 10.86
C ARG A 43 3.35 -19.88 11.22
N ASP A 44 4.35 -20.34 10.48
CA ASP A 44 5.76 -19.98 10.68
C ASP A 44 6.05 -18.52 10.32
N CYS A 45 5.15 -17.84 9.62
CA CYS A 45 5.27 -16.44 9.19
C CYS A 45 6.52 -16.17 8.32
N LYS A 46 6.96 -17.15 7.54
CA LYS A 46 8.12 -17.05 6.64
C LYS A 46 7.75 -16.69 5.20
N GLY A 47 6.45 -16.51 4.94
CA GLY A 47 5.91 -16.26 3.61
C GLY A 47 5.67 -17.55 2.81
N LEU A 48 5.02 -17.38 1.68
CA LEU A 48 4.73 -18.43 0.70
C LEU A 48 5.29 -18.02 -0.66
N SER A 49 5.62 -19.02 -1.51
CA SER A 49 5.97 -18.77 -2.90
C SER A 49 4.74 -18.34 -3.72
N HIS A 50 4.97 -17.82 -4.92
CA HIS A 50 3.89 -17.43 -5.85
C HIS A 50 2.95 -18.60 -6.13
N ARG A 51 3.49 -19.80 -6.39
CA ARG A 51 2.75 -21.02 -6.69
C ARG A 51 1.91 -21.48 -5.51
N GLU A 52 2.45 -21.41 -4.31
CA GLU A 52 1.74 -21.74 -3.07
C GLU A 52 0.63 -20.74 -2.76
N ALA A 53 0.89 -19.45 -2.96
CA ALA A 53 -0.14 -18.42 -2.80
C ALA A 53 -1.26 -18.58 -3.84
N ALA A 54 -0.93 -18.89 -5.10
CA ALA A 54 -1.91 -19.17 -6.15
C ALA A 54 -2.81 -20.35 -5.78
N LEU A 55 -2.24 -21.43 -5.23
CA LEU A 55 -3.02 -22.59 -4.80
C LEU A 55 -3.99 -22.27 -3.66
N LEU A 56 -3.57 -21.46 -2.67
CA LEU A 56 -4.48 -21.02 -1.61
C LEU A 56 -5.63 -20.15 -2.15
N LEU A 57 -5.37 -19.33 -3.19
CA LEU A 57 -6.39 -18.47 -3.82
C LEU A 57 -7.41 -19.29 -4.65
N GLU A 58 -7.02 -20.44 -5.23
CA GLU A 58 -7.91 -21.33 -5.97
C GLU A 58 -8.68 -22.29 -5.07
N CYS A 59 -8.40 -22.33 -3.77
CA CYS A 59 -9.07 -23.23 -2.84
C CYS A 59 -10.54 -22.84 -2.67
N GLU A 60 -11.45 -23.78 -2.94
CA GLU A 60 -12.90 -23.61 -2.80
C GLU A 60 -13.49 -24.46 -1.64
N ASP A 61 -12.69 -25.28 -0.94
CA ASP A 61 -13.17 -26.07 0.22
C ASP A 61 -13.46 -25.13 1.42
N PRO A 62 -14.73 -25.02 1.86
CA PRO A 62 -15.10 -24.12 2.96
C PRO A 62 -14.36 -24.41 4.28
N ARG A 63 -14.00 -25.66 4.54
CA ARG A 63 -13.28 -26.07 5.77
C ARG A 63 -11.85 -25.56 5.73
N LEU A 64 -11.18 -25.62 4.59
CA LEU A 64 -9.83 -25.11 4.41
C LEU A 64 -9.80 -23.59 4.37
N ILE A 65 -10.81 -22.97 3.78
CA ILE A 65 -10.97 -21.49 3.82
C ILE A 65 -11.14 -21.03 5.26
N ASP A 66 -11.99 -21.66 6.05
CA ASP A 66 -12.16 -21.34 7.46
C ASP A 66 -10.85 -21.52 8.25
N LYS A 67 -10.11 -22.60 7.97
CA LYS A 67 -8.78 -22.83 8.55
C LYS A 67 -7.80 -21.73 8.18
N MET A 68 -7.80 -21.25 6.92
CA MET A 68 -6.98 -20.08 6.49
C MET A 68 -7.31 -18.83 7.31
N TYR A 69 -8.60 -18.53 7.52
CA TYR A 69 -9.02 -17.39 8.34
C TYR A 69 -8.58 -17.52 9.79
N HIS A 70 -8.64 -18.73 10.37
CA HIS A 70 -8.15 -18.98 11.71
C HIS A 70 -6.64 -18.75 11.84
N VAL A 71 -5.86 -19.26 10.90
CA VAL A 71 -4.40 -19.05 10.87
C VAL A 71 -4.05 -17.58 10.65
N ALA A 72 -4.76 -16.89 9.75
CA ALA A 72 -4.57 -15.44 9.55
C ALA A 72 -4.86 -14.64 10.82
N LYS A 73 -5.92 -15.01 11.58
CA LYS A 73 -6.24 -14.43 12.88
C LYS A 73 -5.14 -14.66 13.91
N GLU A 74 -4.59 -15.87 13.99
CA GLU A 74 -3.48 -16.20 14.90
C GLU A 74 -2.22 -15.38 14.55
N ILE A 75 -1.87 -15.28 13.26
CA ILE A 75 -0.76 -14.47 12.79
C ILE A 75 -0.98 -12.99 13.15
N LYS A 76 -2.18 -12.46 12.88
CA LYS A 76 -2.56 -11.11 13.28
C LYS A 76 -2.41 -10.91 14.77
N GLN A 77 -2.90 -11.86 15.57
CA GLN A 77 -2.82 -11.79 17.04
C GLN A 77 -1.37 -11.82 17.54
N LYS A 78 -0.51 -12.62 16.91
CA LYS A 78 0.92 -12.71 17.24
C LYS A 78 1.65 -11.38 17.04
N PHE A 79 1.39 -10.67 15.93
CA PHE A 79 2.11 -9.43 15.61
C PHE A 79 1.46 -8.16 16.13
N TYR A 80 0.13 -8.12 16.16
CA TYR A 80 -0.63 -6.91 16.46
C TYR A 80 -1.45 -7.00 17.75
N GLY A 81 -1.70 -8.21 18.28
CA GLY A 81 -2.61 -8.39 19.40
C GLY A 81 -3.99 -7.80 19.09
N ASN A 82 -4.57 -7.10 20.01
CA ASN A 82 -5.88 -6.44 19.86
C ASN A 82 -5.79 -5.04 19.20
N ARG A 83 -4.60 -4.64 18.76
CA ARG A 83 -4.41 -3.32 18.14
C ARG A 83 -5.04 -3.26 16.75
N ILE A 84 -5.71 -2.15 16.48
CA ILE A 84 -6.18 -1.76 15.16
C ILE A 84 -5.31 -0.59 14.69
N VAL A 85 -4.82 -0.67 13.45
CA VAL A 85 -4.07 0.43 12.83
C VAL A 85 -5.07 1.40 12.23
N MET A 86 -5.11 2.61 12.78
CA MET A 86 -5.94 3.70 12.26
C MET A 86 -5.06 4.75 11.61
N PHE A 87 -5.52 5.31 10.51
CA PHE A 87 -4.89 6.43 9.82
C PHE A 87 -5.96 7.36 9.26
N ALA A 88 -5.58 8.59 8.95
CA ALA A 88 -6.42 9.52 8.20
C ALA A 88 -5.79 9.81 6.84
N PRO A 89 -6.57 9.89 5.75
CA PRO A 89 -6.08 10.40 4.48
C PRO A 89 -5.84 11.92 4.59
N LEU A 90 -4.79 12.40 3.97
CA LEU A 90 -4.52 13.82 3.76
C LEU A 90 -4.32 14.08 2.27
N TYR A 91 -5.31 14.70 1.66
CA TYR A 91 -5.32 15.00 0.22
C TYR A 91 -4.51 16.27 -0.03
N LEU A 92 -3.26 16.11 -0.44
CA LEU A 92 -2.35 17.23 -0.70
C LEU A 92 -2.73 18.01 -1.97
N SER A 93 -3.19 17.28 -3.01
CA SER A 93 -3.53 17.88 -4.30
C SER A 93 -4.42 16.96 -5.14
N ASN A 94 -5.39 17.55 -5.82
CA ASN A 94 -6.25 16.85 -6.80
C ASN A 94 -5.89 17.19 -8.27
N TYR A 95 -4.74 17.83 -8.51
CA TYR A 95 -4.21 17.99 -9.87
C TYR A 95 -3.75 16.64 -10.41
N CYS A 96 -4.23 16.26 -11.61
CA CYS A 96 -3.87 15.00 -12.26
C CYS A 96 -3.94 15.16 -13.78
N ILE A 97 -2.96 14.55 -14.48
CA ILE A 97 -2.90 14.55 -15.95
C ILE A 97 -3.52 13.28 -16.56
N ASN A 98 -3.84 12.27 -15.76
CA ASN A 98 -4.34 10.98 -16.21
C ASN A 98 -5.85 11.01 -16.53
N GLY A 99 -6.29 9.98 -17.25
CA GLY A 99 -7.66 9.82 -17.71
C GLY A 99 -8.41 8.64 -17.07
N CYS A 100 -8.06 8.21 -15.86
CA CYS A 100 -8.66 7.06 -15.20
C CYS A 100 -10.18 7.21 -15.08
N VAL A 101 -10.94 6.26 -15.64
CA VAL A 101 -12.39 6.37 -15.81
C VAL A 101 -13.19 6.44 -14.52
N TYR A 102 -12.66 5.86 -13.43
CA TYR A 102 -13.34 5.83 -12.13
C TYR A 102 -12.91 6.96 -11.17
N CYS A 103 -11.78 7.63 -11.44
CA CYS A 103 -11.18 8.57 -10.51
C CYS A 103 -11.73 10.00 -10.74
N PRO A 104 -12.27 10.69 -9.74
CA PRO A 104 -12.77 12.06 -9.91
C PRO A 104 -11.65 13.06 -10.24
N TYR A 105 -10.38 12.73 -9.98
CA TYR A 105 -9.24 13.62 -10.29
C TYR A 105 -8.80 13.57 -11.75
N HIS A 106 -9.38 12.69 -12.60
CA HIS A 106 -8.96 12.59 -13.99
C HIS A 106 -8.99 13.94 -14.72
N ALA A 107 -8.05 14.15 -15.64
CA ALA A 107 -7.80 15.43 -16.30
C ALA A 107 -9.02 16.05 -17.00
N LYS A 108 -9.90 15.19 -17.53
CA LYS A 108 -11.11 15.62 -18.26
C LYS A 108 -12.26 16.08 -17.35
N ASN A 109 -12.19 15.82 -16.04
CA ASN A 109 -13.23 16.27 -15.11
C ASN A 109 -13.15 17.78 -14.90
N LYS A 110 -14.11 18.51 -15.47
CA LYS A 110 -14.24 19.97 -15.35
C LYS A 110 -15.17 20.41 -14.20
N HIS A 111 -15.80 19.45 -13.51
CA HIS A 111 -16.76 19.75 -12.44
C HIS A 111 -16.13 19.92 -11.07
N ILE A 112 -14.86 19.50 -10.90
CA ILE A 112 -14.13 19.67 -9.64
C ILE A 112 -13.20 20.87 -9.69
N ARG A 113 -13.18 21.63 -8.59
CA ARG A 113 -12.18 22.67 -8.40
C ARG A 113 -10.82 22.04 -8.12
N ARG A 114 -9.81 22.38 -8.91
CA ARG A 114 -8.44 21.95 -8.65
C ARG A 114 -7.86 22.71 -7.47
N LYS A 115 -7.24 21.98 -6.55
CA LYS A 115 -6.58 22.54 -5.38
C LYS A 115 -5.30 21.76 -5.09
N LYS A 116 -4.30 22.50 -4.65
CA LYS A 116 -3.05 22.03 -4.06
C LYS A 116 -2.87 22.76 -2.75
N LEU A 117 -2.65 22.06 -1.66
CA LEU A 117 -2.46 22.65 -0.35
C LEU A 117 -1.11 23.39 -0.27
N THR A 118 -1.13 24.55 0.34
CA THR A 118 0.09 25.23 0.80
C THR A 118 0.65 24.53 2.04
N GLN A 119 1.91 24.77 2.39
CA GLN A 119 2.51 24.20 3.60
C GLN A 119 1.78 24.66 4.88
N GLU A 120 1.22 25.87 4.89
CA GLU A 120 0.42 26.37 6.00
C GLU A 120 -0.95 25.65 6.09
N GLU A 121 -1.63 25.42 4.97
CA GLU A 121 -2.86 24.63 4.96
C GLU A 121 -2.59 23.19 5.42
N ILE A 122 -1.48 22.57 4.99
CA ILE A 122 -1.07 21.23 5.48
C ILE A 122 -0.88 21.25 7.00
N ARG A 123 -0.28 22.31 7.56
CA ARG A 123 -0.09 22.45 9.00
C ARG A 123 -1.43 22.50 9.75
N GLN A 124 -2.38 23.28 9.24
CA GLN A 124 -3.71 23.40 9.84
C GLN A 124 -4.48 22.08 9.80
N GLU A 125 -4.46 21.39 8.65
CA GLU A 125 -5.10 20.06 8.50
C GLU A 125 -4.48 19.02 9.46
N VAL A 126 -3.16 18.99 9.58
CA VAL A 126 -2.46 18.05 10.46
C VAL A 126 -2.77 18.32 11.93
N ILE A 127 -2.89 19.59 12.35
CA ILE A 127 -3.30 19.95 13.71
C ILE A 127 -4.72 19.46 13.98
N ALA A 128 -5.66 19.70 13.06
CA ALA A 128 -7.04 19.21 13.18
C ALA A 128 -7.10 17.68 13.28
N LEU A 129 -6.34 16.96 12.44
CA LEU A 129 -6.26 15.50 12.48
C LEU A 129 -5.64 14.98 13.77
N GLN A 130 -4.65 15.68 14.33
CA GLN A 130 -4.09 15.34 15.64
C GLN A 130 -5.09 15.57 16.80
N ASP A 131 -5.90 16.61 16.72
CA ASP A 131 -6.98 16.86 17.68
C ASP A 131 -8.06 15.76 17.64
N MET A 132 -8.30 15.18 16.45
CA MET A 132 -9.16 13.99 16.28
C MET A 132 -8.50 12.68 16.77
N GLY A 133 -7.23 12.73 17.20
CA GLY A 133 -6.51 11.56 17.75
C GLY A 133 -5.66 10.80 16.75
N HIS A 134 -5.60 11.21 15.48
CA HIS A 134 -4.81 10.51 14.46
C HIS A 134 -3.30 10.68 14.70
N LYS A 135 -2.57 9.57 14.55
CA LYS A 135 -1.09 9.50 14.66
C LYS A 135 -0.44 8.98 13.39
N ARG A 136 -1.24 8.60 12.40
CA ARG A 136 -0.80 8.10 11.09
C ARG A 136 -1.59 8.79 10.00
N LEU A 137 -0.92 9.14 8.92
CA LEU A 137 -1.52 9.75 7.75
C LEU A 137 -1.21 8.92 6.49
N ALA A 138 -2.11 8.97 5.53
CA ALA A 138 -1.88 8.55 4.16
C ALA A 138 -1.96 9.80 3.27
N LEU A 139 -0.86 10.16 2.62
CA LEU A 139 -0.82 11.31 1.72
C LEU A 139 -1.35 10.90 0.35
N GLU A 140 -2.25 11.71 -0.19
CA GLU A 140 -2.89 11.45 -1.47
C GLU A 140 -2.59 12.58 -2.44
N THR A 141 -2.09 12.25 -3.65
CA THR A 141 -1.97 13.20 -4.76
C THR A 141 -2.38 12.56 -6.07
N GLY A 142 -2.91 13.38 -6.99
CA GLY A 142 -2.95 12.97 -8.39
C GLY A 142 -1.56 13.04 -9.03
N GLU A 143 -1.40 12.37 -10.17
CA GLU A 143 -0.17 12.42 -10.97
C GLU A 143 -0.12 13.70 -11.79
N ASP A 144 0.73 14.62 -11.42
CA ASP A 144 0.99 15.86 -12.16
C ASP A 144 2.42 16.34 -11.85
N PRO A 145 3.40 16.06 -12.72
CA PRO A 145 4.80 16.44 -12.47
C PRO A 145 5.02 17.94 -12.28
N LYS A 146 4.13 18.77 -12.84
CA LYS A 146 4.21 20.22 -12.73
C LYS A 146 3.65 20.74 -11.40
N ASN A 147 2.48 20.23 -11.01
CA ASN A 147 1.79 20.71 -9.81
C ASN A 147 2.18 19.91 -8.56
N ASN A 148 2.50 18.62 -8.71
CA ASN A 148 2.83 17.71 -7.63
C ASN A 148 4.24 17.08 -7.80
N PRO A 149 5.31 17.91 -8.01
CA PRO A 149 6.66 17.36 -8.11
C PRO A 149 7.05 16.65 -6.81
N ILE A 150 8.03 15.76 -6.89
CA ILE A 150 8.47 14.99 -5.71
C ILE A 150 8.96 15.90 -4.58
N GLU A 151 9.55 17.04 -4.90
CA GLU A 151 10.02 18.02 -3.94
C GLU A 151 8.88 18.58 -3.08
N TYR A 152 7.70 18.80 -3.67
CA TYR A 152 6.51 19.22 -2.93
C TYR A 152 6.06 18.15 -1.94
N VAL A 153 6.07 16.88 -2.35
CA VAL A 153 5.71 15.76 -1.47
C VAL A 153 6.71 15.65 -0.32
N LEU A 154 8.00 15.74 -0.61
CA LEU A 154 9.06 15.70 0.41
C LEU A 154 8.97 16.85 1.39
N GLU A 155 8.71 18.07 0.92
CA GLU A 155 8.48 19.24 1.77
C GLU A 155 7.25 19.04 2.65
N SER A 156 6.16 18.50 2.10
CA SER A 156 4.95 18.19 2.85
C SER A 156 5.21 17.18 3.97
N ILE A 157 5.97 16.12 3.70
CA ILE A 157 6.38 15.12 4.70
C ILE A 157 7.20 15.80 5.81
N LYS A 158 8.17 16.64 5.46
CA LYS A 158 8.98 17.40 6.42
C LYS A 158 8.10 18.30 7.29
N THR A 159 7.18 19.01 6.68
CA THR A 159 6.21 19.87 7.40
C THR A 159 5.41 19.04 8.38
N ILE A 160 4.82 17.92 7.96
CA ILE A 160 4.00 17.04 8.79
C ILE A 160 4.78 16.53 10.00
N TYR A 161 5.98 16.02 9.81
CA TYR A 161 6.81 15.50 10.91
C TYR A 161 7.34 16.61 11.85
N SER A 162 7.43 17.86 11.39
CA SER A 162 7.84 18.99 12.22
C SER A 162 6.78 19.44 13.22
N ILE A 163 5.51 19.05 13.01
CA ILE A 163 4.40 19.53 13.82
C ILE A 163 4.32 18.75 15.12
N LYS A 164 4.53 19.46 16.22
CA LYS A 164 4.22 18.99 17.57
C LYS A 164 3.03 19.79 18.08
N HIS A 165 1.92 19.11 18.35
CA HIS A 165 0.71 19.75 18.82
C HIS A 165 0.23 19.08 20.12
N LYS A 166 0.06 19.85 21.19
CA LYS A 166 -0.22 19.36 22.54
C LYS A 166 0.83 18.28 22.91
N ASN A 167 0.38 17.09 23.31
CA ASN A 167 1.24 15.96 23.66
C ASN A 167 1.42 14.97 22.48
N GLY A 168 1.21 15.41 21.24
CA GLY A 168 1.18 14.56 20.06
C GLY A 168 2.04 15.01 18.91
N ALA A 169 2.37 14.02 18.07
CA ALA A 169 2.98 14.21 16.77
C ALA A 169 2.52 13.08 15.84
N ILE A 170 2.57 13.31 14.53
CA ILE A 170 2.39 12.24 13.54
C ILE A 170 3.60 11.31 13.62
N ARG A 171 3.35 10.01 13.75
CA ARG A 171 4.38 8.97 13.92
C ARG A 171 4.69 8.20 12.65
N ARG A 172 3.76 8.21 11.72
CA ARG A 172 3.89 7.50 10.45
C ARG A 172 3.13 8.23 9.34
N VAL A 173 3.78 8.39 8.22
CA VAL A 173 3.17 8.85 6.98
C VAL A 173 3.32 7.73 5.95
N ASN A 174 2.23 7.36 5.30
CA ASN A 174 2.21 6.55 4.09
C ASN A 174 2.00 7.48 2.90
N VAL A 175 2.48 7.09 1.73
CA VAL A 175 2.42 7.91 0.52
C VAL A 175 1.71 7.14 -0.58
N ASN A 176 0.56 7.65 -1.01
CA ASN A 176 -0.21 7.16 -2.14
C ASN A 176 -0.10 8.19 -3.28
N ILE A 177 1.02 8.14 -3.96
CA ILE A 177 1.31 8.94 -5.16
C ILE A 177 1.44 8.01 -6.36
N ALA A 178 1.43 8.59 -7.57
CA ALA A 178 1.73 7.82 -8.77
C ALA A 178 3.12 7.16 -8.70
N ALA A 179 3.28 6.06 -9.45
CA ALA A 179 4.57 5.40 -9.59
C ALA A 179 5.65 6.39 -10.05
N THR A 180 6.84 6.29 -9.48
CA THR A 180 7.92 7.23 -9.71
C THR A 180 9.26 6.50 -9.87
N THR A 181 10.36 7.24 -9.96
CA THR A 181 11.70 6.65 -10.15
C THR A 181 12.24 6.02 -8.88
N VAL A 182 13.15 5.07 -9.02
CA VAL A 182 13.88 4.46 -7.89
C VAL A 182 14.57 5.52 -7.03
N GLU A 183 15.11 6.58 -7.66
CA GLU A 183 15.72 7.71 -6.95
C GLU A 183 14.70 8.43 -6.07
N ASN A 184 13.51 8.71 -6.58
CA ASN A 184 12.45 9.35 -5.80
C ASN A 184 11.99 8.46 -4.64
N TYR A 185 11.91 7.13 -4.82
CA TYR A 185 11.62 6.22 -3.71
C TYR A 185 12.73 6.22 -2.64
N ARG A 186 14.01 6.39 -3.02
CA ARG A 186 15.09 6.59 -2.05
C ARG A 186 14.90 7.88 -1.25
N LYS A 187 14.60 9.01 -1.94
CA LYS A 187 14.30 10.30 -1.27
C LYS A 187 13.12 10.17 -0.30
N LEU A 188 12.07 9.46 -0.68
CA LEU A 188 10.91 9.20 0.21
C LEU A 188 11.32 8.37 1.43
N LYS A 189 12.09 7.30 1.23
CA LYS A 189 12.64 6.49 2.33
C LYS A 189 13.47 7.34 3.30
N ASP A 190 14.35 8.19 2.78
CA ASP A 190 15.20 9.08 3.58
C ASP A 190 14.36 10.13 4.33
N ALA A 191 13.21 10.51 3.79
CA ALA A 191 12.25 11.39 4.46
C ALA A 191 11.42 10.70 5.57
N GLY A 192 11.58 9.38 5.78
CA GLY A 192 10.97 8.64 6.88
C GLY A 192 9.66 7.91 6.52
N ILE A 193 9.47 7.55 5.23
CA ILE A 193 8.33 6.76 4.74
C ILE A 193 8.59 5.25 4.92
#